data_169a3db63234c2447a83253ebb550db1
#
_entry.id   169a3db63234c2447a83253ebb550db1
#
_cell.length_a   1.000
_cell.length_b   1.000
_cell.length_c   1.000
_cell.angle_alpha   90.00
_cell.angle_beta   90.00
_cell.angle_gamma   90.00
#
_symmetry.space_group_name_H-M   'P 1'
#
loop_
_entity.id
_entity.type
_entity.pdbx_description
1 polymer ?
#
loop_
_entity_poly.entity_id
_entity_poly.type
_entity_poly.pdbx_seq_one_letter_code
_entity_poly.pdbx_strand_id
1 'polypeptide(L)'
;MSEQGGGVKRTGLGMMLAFWALLIGLGTWWFQGWFEARENPNAHLAESLDGGPLTLERNANGHFVATGRLNGEPVTMLLDTGATQVAVPADLAERLDLPRRAAASFSTANGRVRGHLTTLEEVRLGGLVARDVPGSVVPGLEGGTVLLGMSFLGRFELQMRGDTLTLRLPEKGKG
;
A
#
# COMPACT_ATOMS: atom_id res chain seq x y z
N MET A 1 -63.27 -24.21 -2.89
CA MET A 1 -62.05 -24.66 -3.58
C MET A 1 -61.37 -23.44 -4.18
N SER A 2 -60.49 -22.78 -3.48
CA SER A 2 -59.56 -21.75 -4.05
C SER A 2 -58.60 -21.23 -2.98
N GLU A 3 -57.61 -22.02 -2.57
CA GLU A 3 -56.51 -21.56 -1.71
C GLU A 3 -55.15 -22.15 -2.12
N GLN A 4 -54.84 -22.23 -3.39
CA GLN A 4 -53.51 -22.69 -3.85
C GLN A 4 -52.70 -21.65 -4.58
N GLY A 5 -53.12 -20.39 -4.67
CA GLY A 5 -52.41 -19.32 -5.42
C GLY A 5 -51.35 -18.54 -4.62
N GLY A 6 -51.37 -18.61 -3.29
CA GLY A 6 -50.49 -17.78 -2.44
C GLY A 6 -49.05 -18.29 -2.27
N GLY A 7 -48.87 -19.60 -2.28
CA GLY A 7 -47.55 -20.23 -2.04
C GLY A 7 -46.58 -20.02 -3.17
N VAL A 8 -47.01 -20.20 -4.41
CA VAL A 8 -46.12 -20.10 -5.59
C VAL A 8 -45.60 -18.67 -5.82
N LYS A 9 -46.44 -17.66 -5.55
CA LYS A 9 -46.06 -16.25 -5.68
C LYS A 9 -45.01 -15.84 -4.61
N ARG A 10 -45.13 -16.34 -3.39
CA ARG A 10 -44.17 -16.06 -2.28
C ARG A 10 -42.83 -16.76 -2.52
N THR A 11 -42.83 -17.99 -3.03
CA THR A 11 -41.63 -18.74 -3.38
C THR A 11 -40.90 -18.07 -4.54
N GLY A 12 -41.61 -17.63 -5.58
CA GLY A 12 -41.04 -16.91 -6.73
C GLY A 12 -40.39 -15.57 -6.32
N LEU A 13 -41.05 -14.81 -5.44
CA LEU A 13 -40.47 -13.56 -4.91
C LEU A 13 -39.23 -13.83 -4.09
N GLY A 14 -39.22 -14.86 -3.22
CA GLY A 14 -38.04 -15.26 -2.44
C GLY A 14 -36.86 -15.66 -3.32
N MET A 15 -37.10 -16.45 -4.37
CA MET A 15 -36.05 -16.82 -5.34
C MET A 15 -35.51 -15.61 -6.12
N MET A 16 -36.36 -14.67 -6.49
CA MET A 16 -35.97 -13.46 -7.18
C MET A 16 -35.07 -12.58 -6.27
N LEU A 17 -35.46 -12.39 -5.01
CA LEU A 17 -34.62 -11.64 -4.03
C LEU A 17 -33.29 -12.32 -3.77
N ALA A 18 -33.29 -13.65 -3.62
CA ALA A 18 -32.06 -14.42 -3.44
C ALA A 18 -31.14 -14.31 -4.67
N PHE A 19 -31.68 -14.37 -5.88
CA PHE A 19 -30.92 -14.16 -7.12
C PHE A 19 -30.27 -12.77 -7.16
N TRP A 20 -31.04 -11.71 -6.88
CA TRP A 20 -30.48 -10.35 -6.88
C TRP A 20 -29.46 -10.14 -5.79
N ALA A 21 -29.66 -10.69 -4.58
CA ALA A 21 -28.71 -10.61 -3.48
C ALA A 21 -27.36 -11.30 -3.86
N LEU A 22 -27.45 -12.47 -4.49
CA LEU A 22 -26.28 -13.20 -4.97
C LEU A 22 -25.58 -12.45 -6.11
N LEU A 23 -26.33 -11.89 -7.04
CA LEU A 23 -25.77 -11.13 -8.17
C LEU A 23 -25.08 -9.85 -7.68
N ILE A 24 -25.70 -9.11 -6.75
CA ILE A 24 -25.10 -7.92 -6.13
C ILE A 24 -23.85 -8.31 -5.33
N GLY A 25 -23.92 -9.40 -4.54
CA GLY A 25 -22.77 -9.88 -3.76
C GLY A 25 -21.58 -10.26 -4.64
N LEU A 26 -21.81 -11.05 -5.70
CA LEU A 26 -20.77 -11.42 -6.66
C LEU A 26 -20.26 -10.21 -7.43
N GLY A 27 -21.16 -9.31 -7.85
CA GLY A 27 -20.77 -8.06 -8.55
C GLY A 27 -19.91 -7.17 -7.67
N THR A 28 -20.26 -7.00 -6.40
CA THR A 28 -19.48 -6.21 -5.43
C THR A 28 -18.12 -6.82 -5.19
N TRP A 29 -18.07 -8.14 -4.98
CA TRP A 29 -16.80 -8.87 -4.77
C TRP A 29 -15.87 -8.76 -5.99
N TRP A 30 -16.40 -8.95 -7.20
CA TRP A 30 -15.63 -8.80 -8.44
C TRP A 30 -15.12 -7.38 -8.65
N PHE A 31 -15.99 -6.38 -8.38
CA PHE A 31 -15.66 -4.96 -8.52
C PHE A 31 -14.59 -4.51 -7.52
N GLN A 32 -14.65 -4.98 -6.26
CA GLN A 32 -13.62 -4.69 -5.26
C GLN A 32 -12.25 -5.20 -5.70
N GLY A 33 -12.15 -6.46 -6.13
CA GLY A 33 -10.88 -7.01 -6.61
C GLY A 33 -10.31 -6.26 -7.82
N TRP A 34 -11.20 -5.83 -8.74
CA TRP A 34 -10.78 -5.03 -9.90
C TRP A 34 -10.30 -3.63 -9.49
N PHE A 35 -10.95 -3.02 -8.52
CA PHE A 35 -10.59 -1.68 -8.02
C PHE A 35 -9.27 -1.72 -7.26
N GLU A 36 -9.10 -2.68 -6.36
CA GLU A 36 -7.84 -2.88 -5.63
C GLU A 36 -6.64 -3.12 -6.56
N ALA A 37 -6.82 -3.94 -7.60
CA ALA A 37 -5.77 -4.19 -8.59
C ALA A 37 -5.37 -2.92 -9.36
N ARG A 38 -6.30 -1.97 -9.55
CA ARG A 38 -6.00 -0.69 -10.20
C ARG A 38 -5.30 0.31 -9.29
N GLU A 39 -5.56 0.26 -7.99
CA GLU A 39 -4.93 1.14 -7.01
C GLU A 39 -3.53 0.64 -6.63
N ASN A 40 -3.35 -0.67 -6.51
CA ASN A 40 -2.07 -1.28 -6.17
C ASN A 40 -1.73 -2.46 -7.11
N PRO A 41 -1.26 -2.19 -8.33
CA PRO A 41 -0.90 -3.25 -9.28
C PRO A 41 0.28 -4.11 -8.79
N ASN A 42 1.06 -3.61 -7.83
CA ASN A 42 2.24 -4.29 -7.30
C ASN A 42 1.99 -4.93 -5.92
N ALA A 43 0.75 -5.27 -5.59
CA ALA A 43 0.40 -5.91 -4.31
C ALA A 43 1.13 -7.25 -4.10
N HIS A 44 1.37 -8.01 -5.17
CA HIS A 44 2.06 -9.30 -5.16
C HIS A 44 3.53 -9.25 -4.71
N LEU A 45 4.15 -8.07 -4.73
CA LEU A 45 5.56 -7.89 -4.34
C LEU A 45 5.80 -8.11 -2.85
N ALA A 46 4.77 -8.07 -2.01
CA ALA A 46 4.90 -8.38 -0.57
C ALA A 46 5.48 -9.77 -0.29
N GLU A 47 5.26 -10.73 -1.21
CA GLU A 47 5.66 -12.13 -1.10
C GLU A 47 6.92 -12.45 -1.92
N SER A 48 7.36 -11.54 -2.79
CA SER A 48 8.56 -11.74 -3.61
C SER A 48 9.81 -11.64 -2.74
N LEU A 49 10.62 -12.69 -2.75
CA LEU A 49 11.91 -12.76 -2.03
C LEU A 49 13.11 -12.71 -2.97
N ASP A 50 12.88 -12.57 -4.27
CA ASP A 50 13.95 -12.53 -5.26
C ASP A 50 14.78 -11.25 -5.10
N GLY A 51 16.07 -11.42 -4.84
CA GLY A 51 17.02 -10.30 -4.69
C GLY A 51 17.43 -9.64 -6.01
N GLY A 52 16.72 -9.91 -7.10
CA GLY A 52 16.94 -9.32 -8.41
C GLY A 52 16.37 -7.90 -8.54
N PRO A 53 16.47 -7.31 -9.76
CA PRO A 53 15.81 -6.04 -10.05
C PRO A 53 14.31 -6.12 -9.81
N LEU A 54 13.78 -5.16 -9.06
CA LEU A 54 12.35 -5.05 -8.77
C LEU A 54 11.71 -4.06 -9.71
N THR A 55 10.72 -4.49 -10.48
CA THR A 55 9.98 -3.62 -11.39
C THR A 55 8.57 -3.38 -10.86
N LEU A 56 8.18 -2.12 -10.79
CA LEU A 56 6.85 -1.68 -10.38
C LEU A 56 6.13 -1.04 -11.56
N GLU A 57 4.83 -1.25 -11.62
CA GLU A 57 3.92 -0.60 -12.58
C GLU A 57 3.22 0.59 -11.93
N ARG A 58 2.94 1.63 -12.73
CA ARG A 58 2.11 2.76 -12.27
C ARG A 58 0.68 2.30 -12.05
N ASN A 59 0.07 2.84 -11.00
CA ASN A 59 -1.36 2.69 -10.80
C ASN A 59 -2.17 3.66 -11.70
N ALA A 60 -3.50 3.57 -11.63
CA ALA A 60 -4.41 4.40 -12.42
C ALA A 60 -4.27 5.92 -12.15
N ASN A 61 -3.72 6.29 -10.98
CA ASN A 61 -3.47 7.69 -10.58
C ASN A 61 -2.08 8.19 -10.96
N GLY A 62 -1.28 7.38 -11.65
CA GLY A 62 0.08 7.74 -12.09
C GLY A 62 1.15 7.56 -11.02
N HIS A 63 0.84 6.90 -9.90
CA HIS A 63 1.76 6.67 -8.80
C HIS A 63 2.30 5.23 -8.80
N PHE A 64 3.47 5.05 -8.20
CA PHE A 64 4.03 3.73 -7.91
C PHE A 64 3.62 3.34 -6.50
N VAL A 65 2.66 2.43 -6.40
CA VAL A 65 2.14 1.88 -5.14
C VAL A 65 2.43 0.40 -5.10
N ALA A 66 2.90 -0.10 -3.98
CA ALA A 66 3.18 -1.52 -3.79
C ALA A 66 2.88 -1.95 -2.35
N THR A 67 2.68 -3.23 -2.14
CA THR A 67 2.68 -3.78 -0.78
C THR A 67 4.09 -4.23 -0.43
N GLY A 68 4.61 -3.68 0.66
CA GLY A 68 5.89 -4.06 1.24
C GLY A 68 5.73 -4.46 2.71
N ARG A 69 6.86 -4.52 3.44
CA ARG A 69 6.84 -4.81 4.89
C ARG A 69 7.62 -3.74 5.65
N LEU A 70 7.06 -3.34 6.78
CA LEU A 70 7.68 -2.43 7.73
C LEU A 70 7.82 -3.17 9.07
N ASN A 71 9.04 -3.43 9.51
CA ASN A 71 9.32 -4.25 10.71
C ASN A 71 8.58 -5.60 10.70
N GLY A 72 8.44 -6.22 9.52
CA GLY A 72 7.74 -7.48 9.33
C GLY A 72 6.25 -7.37 8.99
N GLU A 73 5.58 -6.28 9.32
CA GLU A 73 4.15 -6.05 9.03
C GLU A 73 3.90 -5.65 7.57
N PRO A 74 2.94 -6.25 6.88
CA PRO A 74 2.57 -5.86 5.54
C PRO A 74 1.89 -4.48 5.54
N VAL A 75 2.38 -3.57 4.69
CA VAL A 75 1.85 -2.21 4.57
C VAL A 75 1.82 -1.78 3.11
N THR A 76 0.84 -0.95 2.76
CA THR A 76 0.83 -0.27 1.48
C THR A 76 1.83 0.87 1.49
N MET A 77 2.68 0.92 0.47
CA MET A 77 3.73 1.91 0.30
C MET A 77 3.54 2.68 -0.99
N LEU A 78 3.59 4.00 -0.91
CA LEU A 78 3.67 4.92 -2.05
C LEU A 78 5.12 5.36 -2.21
N LEU A 79 5.74 5.10 -3.34
CA LEU A 79 7.09 5.55 -3.63
C LEU A 79 7.09 7.04 -3.94
N ASP A 80 7.78 7.81 -3.12
CA ASP A 80 7.82 9.26 -3.21
C ASP A 80 9.27 9.78 -3.11
N THR A 81 9.84 10.12 -4.26
CA THR A 81 11.19 10.71 -4.33
C THR A 81 11.26 12.14 -3.78
N GLY A 82 10.13 12.79 -3.57
CA GLY A 82 10.03 14.12 -2.93
C GLY A 82 10.11 14.04 -1.41
N ALA A 83 9.86 12.88 -0.81
CA ALA A 83 9.99 12.67 0.63
C ALA A 83 11.44 12.34 1.00
N THR A 84 12.00 13.08 1.97
CA THR A 84 13.39 12.83 2.44
C THR A 84 13.49 11.53 3.21
N GLN A 85 12.50 11.22 4.04
CA GLN A 85 12.46 10.05 4.90
C GLN A 85 11.24 9.19 4.61
N VAL A 86 11.26 7.94 5.06
CA VAL A 86 10.06 7.12 5.09
C VAL A 86 9.08 7.75 6.07
N ALA A 87 7.89 8.14 5.58
CA ALA A 87 6.86 8.74 6.42
C ALA A 87 5.78 7.72 6.76
N VAL A 88 5.54 7.53 8.05
CA VAL A 88 4.63 6.53 8.60
C VAL A 88 3.43 7.25 9.22
N PRO A 89 2.19 6.85 8.91
CA PRO A 89 0.99 7.33 9.59
C PRO A 89 1.06 7.10 11.10
N ALA A 90 0.48 8.01 11.89
CA ALA A 90 0.58 7.93 13.35
C ALA A 90 -0.07 6.67 13.94
N ASP A 91 -1.22 6.26 13.40
CA ASP A 91 -1.94 5.05 13.80
C ASP A 91 -1.14 3.77 13.51
N LEU A 92 -0.46 3.71 12.38
CA LEU A 92 0.44 2.61 12.02
C LEU A 92 1.68 2.60 12.93
N ALA A 93 2.26 3.76 13.19
CA ALA A 93 3.42 3.88 14.07
C ALA A 93 3.11 3.42 15.52
N GLU A 94 1.88 3.67 16.00
CA GLU A 94 1.41 3.17 17.30
C GLU A 94 1.25 1.64 17.29
N ARG A 95 0.66 1.08 16.24
CA ARG A 95 0.52 -0.39 16.12
C ARG A 95 1.86 -1.12 16.06
N LEU A 96 2.86 -0.49 15.44
CA LEU A 96 4.21 -1.04 15.28
C LEU A 96 5.13 -0.70 16.46
N ASP A 97 4.64 0.00 17.48
CA ASP A 97 5.41 0.49 18.63
C ASP A 97 6.72 1.18 18.22
N LEU A 98 6.63 2.07 17.21
CA LEU A 98 7.81 2.74 16.68
C LEU A 98 8.38 3.72 17.70
N PRO A 99 9.72 3.75 17.89
CA PRO A 99 10.36 4.61 18.87
C PRO A 99 10.14 6.10 18.53
N ARG A 100 9.59 6.86 19.45
CA ARG A 100 9.44 8.31 19.33
C ARG A 100 10.76 8.97 19.68
N ARG A 101 11.44 9.49 18.66
CA ARG A 101 12.68 10.26 18.82
C ARG A 101 12.37 11.77 18.89
N ALA A 102 13.25 12.62 18.39
CA ALA A 102 13.06 14.07 18.40
C ALA A 102 11.77 14.49 17.68
N ALA A 103 11.10 15.48 18.25
CA ALA A 103 9.98 16.15 17.58
C ALA A 103 10.50 16.94 16.37
N ALA A 104 9.74 16.91 15.28
CA ALA A 104 10.06 17.63 14.05
C ALA A 104 8.80 18.19 13.41
N SER A 105 8.97 19.22 12.58
CA SER A 105 7.89 19.78 11.77
C SER A 105 8.08 19.35 10.32
N PHE A 106 7.01 18.85 9.72
CA PHE A 106 7.01 18.39 8.33
C PHE A 106 6.11 19.28 7.50
N SER A 107 6.54 19.62 6.29
CA SER A 107 5.72 20.29 5.29
C SER A 107 5.03 19.22 4.46
N THR A 108 3.72 19.20 4.47
CA THR A 108 2.88 18.29 3.68
C THR A 108 2.04 19.09 2.68
N ALA A 109 1.39 18.43 1.75
CA ALA A 109 0.45 19.08 0.83
C ALA A 109 -0.68 19.82 1.58
N ASN A 110 -1.06 19.33 2.78
CA ASN A 110 -2.12 19.90 3.63
C ASN A 110 -1.58 20.94 4.64
N GLY A 111 -0.32 21.37 4.50
CA GLY A 111 0.30 22.34 5.39
C GLY A 111 1.38 21.76 6.30
N ARG A 112 1.76 22.53 7.33
CA ARG A 112 2.76 22.10 8.31
C ARG A 112 2.11 21.28 9.42
N VAL A 113 2.70 20.08 9.65
CA VAL A 113 2.30 19.19 10.74
C VAL A 113 3.46 18.94 11.69
N ARG A 114 3.17 18.75 12.97
CA ARG A 114 4.15 18.31 13.96
C ARG A 114 4.09 16.81 14.08
N GLY A 115 5.24 16.17 14.00
CA GLY A 115 5.41 14.74 14.18
C GLY A 115 6.72 14.43 14.90
N HIS A 116 7.21 13.23 14.74
CA HIS A 116 8.42 12.73 15.40
C HIS A 116 9.33 12.04 14.40
N LEU A 117 10.63 12.12 14.61
CA LEU A 117 11.58 11.25 13.95
C LEU A 117 11.50 9.87 14.57
N THR A 118 11.75 8.86 13.76
CA THR A 118 11.82 7.45 14.19
C THR A 118 12.94 6.73 13.44
N THR A 119 13.18 5.49 13.78
CA THR A 119 14.05 4.57 13.04
C THR A 119 13.28 3.29 12.82
N LEU A 120 13.26 2.84 11.59
CA LEU A 120 12.61 1.60 11.17
C LEU A 120 13.68 0.51 11.15
N GLU A 121 13.46 -0.56 11.88
CA GLU A 121 14.45 -1.66 11.98
C GLU A 121 14.67 -2.32 10.62
N GLU A 122 13.57 -2.60 9.91
CA GLU A 122 13.61 -3.16 8.57
C GLU A 122 12.49 -2.59 7.69
N VAL A 123 12.85 -2.18 6.50
CA VAL A 123 11.93 -1.85 5.41
C VAL A 123 12.22 -2.79 4.25
N ARG A 124 11.19 -3.49 3.79
CA ARG A 124 11.28 -4.46 2.70
C ARG A 124 10.29 -4.12 1.60
N LEU A 125 10.78 -4.13 0.37
CA LEU A 125 9.97 -4.03 -0.84
C LEU A 125 10.39 -5.14 -1.81
N GLY A 126 9.56 -6.16 -1.93
CA GLY A 126 9.98 -7.38 -2.62
C GLY A 126 11.26 -7.98 -2.00
N GLY A 127 12.21 -8.32 -2.83
CA GLY A 127 13.53 -8.81 -2.40
C GLY A 127 14.48 -7.72 -1.89
N LEU A 128 14.15 -6.43 -2.04
CA LEU A 128 14.97 -5.31 -1.59
C LEU A 128 14.74 -5.04 -0.11
N VAL A 129 15.80 -5.09 0.68
CA VAL A 129 15.76 -4.92 2.13
C VAL A 129 16.72 -3.83 2.57
N ALA A 130 16.25 -2.93 3.40
CA ALA A 130 17.08 -1.94 4.07
C ALA A 130 16.83 -1.97 5.58
N ARG A 131 17.89 -1.85 6.37
CA ARG A 131 17.82 -1.84 7.84
C ARG A 131 18.24 -0.48 8.37
N ASP A 132 17.79 -0.19 9.61
CA ASP A 132 18.07 1.06 10.30
C ASP A 132 17.74 2.26 9.42
N VAL A 133 16.50 2.27 8.88
CA VAL A 133 16.04 3.30 7.94
C VAL A 133 15.52 4.50 8.71
N PRO A 134 16.07 5.71 8.50
CA PRO A 134 15.49 6.93 9.05
C PRO A 134 14.06 7.14 8.58
N GLY A 135 13.17 7.31 9.55
CA GLY A 135 11.73 7.52 9.30
C GLY A 135 11.17 8.70 10.08
N SER A 136 9.97 9.04 9.76
CA SER A 136 9.18 10.05 10.46
C SER A 136 7.76 9.56 10.69
N VAL A 137 7.22 9.86 11.86
CA VAL A 137 5.81 9.65 12.18
C VAL A 137 5.08 10.96 11.91
N VAL A 138 4.19 10.94 10.92
CA VAL A 138 3.50 12.14 10.43
C VAL A 138 1.99 11.98 10.64
N PRO A 139 1.40 12.74 11.58
CA PRO A 139 -0.05 12.78 11.74
C PRO A 139 -0.74 13.33 10.49
N GLY A 140 -1.92 12.79 10.17
CA GLY A 140 -2.72 13.27 9.05
C GLY A 140 -2.30 12.73 7.68
N LEU A 141 -1.43 11.72 7.62
CA LEU A 141 -1.30 10.88 6.44
C LEU A 141 -2.54 10.00 6.35
N GLU A 142 -3.37 10.26 5.34
CA GLU A 142 -4.63 9.55 5.14
C GLU A 142 -4.41 8.15 4.54
N GLY A 143 -5.38 7.23 4.77
CA GLY A 143 -5.43 5.93 4.11
C GLY A 143 -4.44 4.88 4.58
N GLY A 144 -3.71 5.09 5.69
CA GLY A 144 -2.77 4.08 6.22
C GLY A 144 -1.57 3.79 5.32
N THR A 145 -1.35 4.61 4.28
CA THR A 145 -0.28 4.41 3.30
C THR A 145 1.04 5.03 3.80
N VAL A 146 2.10 4.26 3.77
CA VAL A 146 3.47 4.70 4.08
C VAL A 146 4.06 5.40 2.86
N LEU A 147 4.65 6.59 3.03
CA LEU A 147 5.44 7.21 1.96
C LEU A 147 6.87 6.66 2.02
N LEU A 148 7.27 5.97 0.97
CA LEU A 148 8.61 5.38 0.85
C LEU A 148 9.57 6.42 0.27
N GLY A 149 10.22 7.18 1.15
CA GLY A 149 11.08 8.30 0.79
C GLY A 149 12.54 7.92 0.51
N MET A 150 13.38 8.95 0.28
CA MET A 150 14.77 8.79 -0.14
C MET A 150 15.68 8.12 0.90
N SER A 151 15.31 8.11 2.19
CA SER A 151 16.06 7.35 3.20
C SER A 151 16.08 5.82 2.91
N PHE A 152 15.09 5.32 2.18
CA PHE A 152 15.05 3.97 1.64
C PHE A 152 15.46 3.95 0.16
N LEU A 153 14.74 4.71 -0.69
CA LEU A 153 14.91 4.68 -2.15
C LEU A 153 16.34 5.02 -2.58
N GLY A 154 17.00 5.95 -1.88
CA GLY A 154 18.37 6.38 -2.17
C GLY A 154 19.45 5.31 -1.95
N ARG A 155 19.09 4.15 -1.39
CA ARG A 155 19.99 2.99 -1.26
C ARG A 155 20.03 2.11 -2.50
N PHE A 156 19.20 2.42 -3.49
CA PHE A 156 19.01 1.62 -4.72
C PHE A 156 19.19 2.51 -5.95
N GLU A 157 19.53 1.90 -7.06
CA GLU A 157 19.45 2.55 -8.35
C GLU A 157 18.01 2.53 -8.84
N LEU A 158 17.50 3.71 -9.20
CA LEU A 158 16.15 3.89 -9.72
C LEU A 158 16.22 4.17 -11.22
N GLN A 159 15.54 3.37 -12.02
CA GLN A 159 15.39 3.58 -13.45
C GLN A 159 13.91 3.63 -13.83
N MET A 160 13.46 4.78 -14.33
CA MET A 160 12.10 4.96 -14.84
C MET A 160 12.09 4.87 -16.35
N ARG A 161 11.15 4.06 -16.89
CA ARG A 161 10.91 3.95 -18.33
C ARG A 161 9.38 3.87 -18.58
N GLY A 162 8.81 4.94 -19.12
CA GLY A 162 7.36 5.02 -19.31
C GLY A 162 6.61 4.84 -17.99
N ASP A 163 5.76 3.83 -17.93
CA ASP A 163 4.92 3.53 -16.76
C ASP A 163 5.55 2.49 -15.80
N THR A 164 6.83 2.21 -15.97
CA THR A 164 7.55 1.28 -15.11
C THR A 164 8.69 1.96 -14.36
N LEU A 165 8.88 1.57 -13.10
CA LEU A 165 10.02 1.95 -12.26
C LEU A 165 10.76 0.68 -11.84
N THR A 166 12.03 0.60 -12.18
CA THR A 166 12.89 -0.51 -11.77
C THR A 166 13.83 -0.04 -10.68
N LEU A 167 13.87 -0.78 -9.57
CA LEU A 167 14.82 -0.62 -8.49
C LEU A 167 15.80 -1.78 -8.51
N ARG A 168 17.09 -1.51 -8.33
CA ARG A 168 18.14 -2.53 -8.24
C ARG A 168 19.16 -2.15 -7.18
N LEU A 169 19.88 -3.14 -6.67
CA LEU A 169 21.04 -2.86 -5.84
C LEU A 169 22.11 -2.13 -6.68
N PRO A 170 22.74 -1.10 -6.10
CA PRO A 170 23.85 -0.44 -6.78
C PRO A 170 24.91 -1.45 -7.18
N GLU A 171 25.42 -1.35 -8.40
CA GLU A 171 26.60 -2.14 -8.79
C GLU A 171 27.73 -1.77 -7.82
N LYS A 172 28.32 -2.77 -7.15
CA LYS A 172 29.54 -2.55 -6.36
C LYS A 172 30.57 -1.98 -7.32
N GLY A 173 30.85 -0.69 -7.21
CA GLY A 173 31.81 -0.01 -8.05
C GLY A 173 33.12 -0.81 -8.06
N LYS A 174 33.58 -1.13 -9.27
CA LYS A 174 34.97 -1.51 -9.48
C LYS A 174 35.78 -0.27 -9.14
N GLY A 175 36.19 -0.16 -7.85
CA GLY A 175 37.25 0.73 -7.41
C GLY A 175 38.60 0.11 -7.70
#